data_bb486ce051bfc159ec2cfdaf08351a51
#
_entry.id   bb486ce051bfc159ec2cfdaf08351a51
#
_cell.length_a   1.000
_cell.length_b   1.000
_cell.length_c   1.000
_cell.angle_alpha   90.00
_cell.angle_beta   90.00
_cell.angle_gamma   90.00
#
_symmetry.space_group_name_H-M   'P 1'
#
loop_
_entity.id
_entity.type
_entity.pdbx_description
1 polymer ?
#
loop_
_entity_poly.entity_id
_entity_poly.type
_entity_poly.pdbx_seq_one_letter_code
_entity_poly.pdbx_strand_id
1 'polypeptide(L)'
;MSHPLSYPEKESAVIGYIAKLDAKRIPDFGRTRPEAFTKPLCGVIYEAALYLHRIGRTANRIHIAEVIEADRTLSRIARDAASDEGLADWKDYFSQADDSFSYMDMGGVFVSECLADIAEAAGRRKAVEIGRRLANAEILPGEAAEALGGIQGAAIKPPPATPMLLLEGRKPNPQNTFFQGRFLCRYGAMLFVGPSGIGKSSASVQQDICWSIGREAFGIIPERPLRILHIQAENDEDDMTEMVTGVASTLFMTEADRQNCIANLLTRQHSTTSGVRFLNEFLRPALEADRPDIFRIDPLHAYAGCDITDTQKIGEFCREGLNPLLNEFGCAVVVNHHTPKTTNRDTSNWRASDWMYSGAGSADLTNWARAIMVIEPTQSPEAFRFIAPKRGRRLRWVNAEGESTIEKVFCHTHGKISWREASGEEAANIKPKGKDGRVSDETLLSYVPATGSISKNSLLHKWNALMGEKKCTNALKALISDGVLFESKKPRAGTRAEVLITREEPPLV
;
A
#
# COMPACT_ATOMS: atom_id res chain seq x y z
N MET A 1 -22.48 -19.27 3.36
CA MET A 1 -23.12 -19.95 4.53
C MET A 1 -23.27 -18.91 5.61
N SER A 2 -24.48 -18.73 6.19
CA SER A 2 -24.66 -17.80 7.31
C SER A 2 -23.91 -18.34 8.53
N HIS A 3 -23.02 -17.57 9.11
CA HIS A 3 -22.37 -17.94 10.38
C HIS A 3 -23.42 -18.03 11.50
N PRO A 4 -23.34 -19.02 12.38
CA PRO A 4 -24.30 -19.17 13.45
C PRO A 4 -24.22 -17.98 14.44
N LEU A 5 -25.37 -17.66 15.04
CA LEU A 5 -25.49 -16.62 16.06
C LEU A 5 -25.19 -17.13 17.48
N SER A 6 -25.06 -18.47 17.67
CA SER A 6 -24.76 -19.10 18.95
C SER A 6 -24.03 -20.42 18.75
N TYR A 7 -23.30 -20.86 19.77
CA TYR A 7 -22.57 -22.15 19.80
C TYR A 7 -22.82 -22.87 21.15
N PRO A 8 -24.03 -23.38 21.43
CA PRO A 8 -24.37 -23.97 22.72
C PRO A 8 -23.45 -25.16 23.13
N GLU A 9 -23.01 -25.96 22.14
CA GLU A 9 -22.11 -27.08 22.39
C GLU A 9 -20.70 -26.63 22.79
N LYS A 10 -20.20 -25.56 22.15
CA LYS A 10 -18.91 -24.96 22.52
C LYS A 10 -18.97 -24.29 23.88
N GLU A 11 -20.10 -23.70 24.26
CA GLU A 11 -20.31 -23.12 25.57
C GLU A 11 -20.21 -24.22 26.65
N SER A 12 -20.88 -25.34 26.47
CA SER A 12 -20.81 -26.47 27.40
C SER A 12 -19.39 -27.09 27.44
N ALA A 13 -18.70 -27.21 26.31
CA ALA A 13 -17.33 -27.72 26.28
C ALA A 13 -16.33 -26.83 27.04
N VAL A 14 -16.49 -25.50 26.95
CA VAL A 14 -15.67 -24.54 27.74
C VAL A 14 -15.86 -24.76 29.23
N ILE A 15 -17.13 -24.91 29.69
CA ILE A 15 -17.43 -25.13 31.10
C ILE A 15 -16.91 -26.48 31.59
N GLY A 16 -17.07 -27.55 30.81
CA GLY A 16 -16.52 -28.87 31.13
C GLY A 16 -15.00 -28.85 31.30
N TYR A 17 -14.29 -28.16 30.40
CA TYR A 17 -12.85 -27.99 30.51
C TYR A 17 -12.42 -27.27 31.78
N ILE A 18 -13.06 -26.12 32.08
CA ILE A 18 -12.77 -25.31 33.26
C ILE A 18 -13.00 -26.15 34.54
N ALA A 19 -14.11 -26.87 34.60
CA ALA A 19 -14.47 -27.69 35.76
C ALA A 19 -13.46 -28.82 36.05
N LYS A 20 -12.86 -29.37 34.98
CA LYS A 20 -11.98 -30.56 35.04
C LYS A 20 -10.49 -30.22 35.17
N LEU A 21 -10.00 -29.23 34.42
CA LEU A 21 -8.58 -29.05 34.16
C LEU A 21 -7.99 -27.72 34.63
N ASP A 22 -8.74 -26.80 35.20
CA ASP A 22 -8.33 -25.44 35.57
C ASP A 22 -8.23 -24.43 34.40
N ALA A 23 -8.86 -23.30 34.60
CA ALA A 23 -8.86 -22.16 33.66
C ALA A 23 -7.45 -21.61 33.33
N LYS A 24 -6.46 -21.80 34.23
CA LYS A 24 -5.06 -21.38 33.97
C LYS A 24 -4.41 -22.03 32.76
N ARG A 25 -4.93 -23.15 32.29
CA ARG A 25 -4.42 -23.88 31.12
C ARG A 25 -5.03 -23.41 29.80
N ILE A 26 -6.01 -22.48 29.85
CA ILE A 26 -6.63 -21.92 28.67
C ILE A 26 -5.84 -20.68 28.25
N PRO A 27 -5.21 -20.65 27.05
CA PRO A 27 -4.59 -19.44 26.53
C PRO A 27 -5.63 -18.31 26.44
N ASP A 28 -5.24 -17.12 26.82
CA ASP A 28 -6.10 -15.93 26.73
C ASP A 28 -7.42 -15.99 27.53
N PHE A 29 -7.49 -16.84 28.56
CA PHE A 29 -8.63 -16.89 29.45
C PHE A 29 -8.94 -15.51 30.06
N GLY A 30 -10.18 -15.07 29.97
CA GLY A 30 -10.60 -13.77 30.45
C GLY A 30 -10.80 -12.71 29.39
N ARG A 31 -10.53 -12.98 28.11
CA ARG A 31 -10.85 -12.07 27.00
C ARG A 31 -12.32 -12.11 26.62
N THR A 32 -12.98 -13.25 26.76
CA THR A 32 -14.40 -13.39 26.53
C THR A 32 -15.15 -12.88 27.76
N ARG A 33 -16.26 -12.16 27.56
CA ARG A 33 -17.11 -11.68 28.64
C ARG A 33 -18.19 -12.70 28.97
N PRO A 34 -18.64 -12.82 30.22
CA PRO A 34 -19.73 -13.72 30.62
C PRO A 34 -21.00 -13.54 29.79
N GLU A 35 -21.35 -12.31 29.43
CA GLU A 35 -22.54 -11.97 28.63
C GLU A 35 -22.46 -12.46 27.17
N ALA A 36 -21.32 -12.96 26.72
CA ALA A 36 -21.17 -13.57 25.41
C ALA A 36 -21.84 -14.94 25.30
N PHE A 37 -22.01 -15.63 26.42
CA PHE A 37 -22.68 -16.92 26.47
C PHE A 37 -24.18 -16.79 26.27
N THR A 38 -24.76 -17.71 25.50
CA THR A 38 -26.22 -17.76 25.27
C THR A 38 -26.94 -18.52 26.37
N LYS A 39 -26.24 -19.49 26.96
CA LYS A 39 -26.73 -20.21 28.14
C LYS A 39 -26.40 -19.42 29.41
N PRO A 40 -27.42 -18.91 30.16
CA PRO A 40 -27.16 -18.10 31.34
C PRO A 40 -26.30 -18.80 32.39
N LEU A 41 -26.50 -20.11 32.54
CA LEU A 41 -25.73 -20.93 33.49
C LEU A 41 -24.24 -21.00 33.10
N CYS A 42 -23.92 -21.14 31.81
CA CYS A 42 -22.54 -21.07 31.31
C CYS A 42 -21.91 -19.70 31.63
N GLY A 43 -22.67 -18.62 31.42
CA GLY A 43 -22.20 -17.25 31.71
C GLY A 43 -21.85 -17.08 33.19
N VAL A 44 -22.71 -17.52 34.09
CA VAL A 44 -22.49 -17.42 35.56
C VAL A 44 -21.30 -18.24 36.01
N ILE A 45 -21.17 -19.48 35.53
CA ILE A 45 -20.03 -20.35 35.86
C ILE A 45 -18.72 -19.73 35.34
N TYR A 46 -18.74 -19.19 34.11
CA TYR A 46 -17.59 -18.54 33.53
C TYR A 46 -17.21 -17.27 34.30
N GLU A 47 -18.16 -16.46 34.76
CA GLU A 47 -17.91 -15.28 35.59
C GLU A 47 -17.21 -15.63 36.91
N ALA A 48 -17.69 -16.67 37.61
CA ALA A 48 -17.05 -17.16 38.83
C ALA A 48 -15.63 -17.69 38.56
N ALA A 49 -15.41 -18.37 37.45
CA ALA A 49 -14.09 -18.82 37.03
C ALA A 49 -13.15 -17.64 36.72
N LEU A 50 -13.63 -16.59 36.07
CA LEU A 50 -12.87 -15.35 35.83
C LEU A 50 -12.48 -14.66 37.14
N TYR A 51 -13.37 -14.59 38.09
CA TYR A 51 -13.06 -14.03 39.41
C TYR A 51 -11.90 -14.80 40.07
N LEU A 52 -11.99 -16.13 40.12
CA LEU A 52 -10.92 -16.99 40.68
C LEU A 52 -9.59 -16.80 39.95
N HIS A 53 -9.64 -16.73 38.63
CA HIS A 53 -8.45 -16.50 37.81
C HIS A 53 -7.76 -15.17 38.13
N ARG A 54 -8.55 -14.08 38.29
CA ARG A 54 -8.04 -12.74 38.64
C ARG A 54 -7.37 -12.67 39.99
N ILE A 55 -7.88 -13.44 40.99
CA ILE A 55 -7.28 -13.52 42.33
C ILE A 55 -6.21 -14.60 42.42
N GLY A 56 -5.80 -15.23 41.32
CA GLY A 56 -4.75 -16.24 41.27
C GLY A 56 -5.09 -17.61 41.83
N ARG A 57 -6.38 -17.84 42.16
CA ARG A 57 -6.87 -19.15 42.65
C ARG A 57 -7.21 -20.08 41.47
N THR A 58 -7.11 -21.39 41.73
CA THR A 58 -7.54 -22.42 40.76
C THR A 58 -9.04 -22.38 40.55
N ALA A 59 -9.47 -22.21 39.29
CA ALA A 59 -10.87 -22.26 38.90
C ALA A 59 -11.26 -23.71 38.56
N ASN A 60 -11.70 -24.46 39.55
CA ASN A 60 -12.29 -25.78 39.39
C ASN A 60 -13.73 -25.78 39.91
N ARG A 61 -14.49 -26.86 39.69
CA ARG A 61 -15.91 -26.97 40.08
C ARG A 61 -16.19 -26.65 41.53
N ILE A 62 -15.28 -27.00 42.45
CA ILE A 62 -15.46 -26.77 43.90
C ILE A 62 -15.34 -25.28 44.20
N HIS A 63 -14.25 -24.64 43.76
CA HIS A 63 -14.02 -23.23 44.02
C HIS A 63 -15.01 -22.32 43.30
N ILE A 64 -15.45 -22.72 42.06
CA ILE A 64 -16.50 -22.03 41.34
C ILE A 64 -17.81 -22.08 42.10
N ALA A 65 -18.18 -23.25 42.67
CA ALA A 65 -19.37 -23.38 43.48
C ALA A 65 -19.31 -22.49 44.74
N GLU A 66 -18.17 -22.44 45.42
CA GLU A 66 -17.96 -21.53 46.58
C GLU A 66 -18.21 -20.07 46.22
N VAL A 67 -17.71 -19.62 45.06
CA VAL A 67 -17.90 -18.23 44.60
C VAL A 67 -19.38 -17.95 44.27
N ILE A 68 -20.03 -18.84 43.56
CA ILE A 68 -21.44 -18.68 43.16
C ILE A 68 -22.35 -18.67 44.40
N GLU A 69 -22.10 -19.58 45.35
CA GLU A 69 -22.90 -19.65 46.60
C GLU A 69 -22.70 -18.45 47.52
N ALA A 70 -21.49 -17.88 47.55
CA ALA A 70 -21.17 -16.70 48.34
C ALA A 70 -21.76 -15.42 47.78
N ASP A 71 -22.01 -15.36 46.47
CA ASP A 71 -22.63 -14.20 45.81
C ASP A 71 -24.13 -14.40 45.60
N ARG A 72 -24.91 -13.57 46.27
CA ARG A 72 -26.41 -13.66 46.19
C ARG A 72 -26.95 -13.51 44.78
N THR A 73 -26.32 -12.69 43.96
CA THR A 73 -26.78 -12.41 42.59
C THR A 73 -26.48 -13.61 41.71
N LEU A 74 -25.22 -14.07 41.70
CA LEU A 74 -24.80 -15.24 40.92
C LEU A 74 -25.58 -16.51 41.34
N SER A 75 -25.79 -16.71 42.66
CA SER A 75 -26.55 -17.83 43.20
C SER A 75 -28.00 -17.84 42.75
N ARG A 76 -28.63 -16.67 42.69
CA ARG A 76 -30.02 -16.53 42.17
C ARG A 76 -30.05 -16.87 40.67
N ILE A 77 -29.19 -16.24 39.86
CA ILE A 77 -29.17 -16.46 38.43
C ILE A 77 -28.88 -17.91 38.09
N ALA A 78 -27.92 -18.55 38.81
CA ALA A 78 -27.60 -19.97 38.63
C ALA A 78 -28.79 -20.88 38.90
N ARG A 79 -29.57 -20.62 39.98
CA ARG A 79 -30.78 -21.40 40.30
C ARG A 79 -31.89 -21.20 39.29
N ASP A 80 -32.15 -19.95 38.89
CA ASP A 80 -33.18 -19.63 37.91
C ASP A 80 -32.84 -20.32 36.57
N ALA A 81 -31.60 -20.19 36.09
CA ALA A 81 -31.12 -20.82 34.87
C ALA A 81 -31.14 -22.34 34.93
N ALA A 82 -30.82 -22.95 36.07
CA ALA A 82 -30.92 -24.41 36.25
C ALA A 82 -32.37 -24.87 36.16
N SER A 83 -33.30 -24.15 36.78
CA SER A 83 -34.73 -24.48 36.66
C SER A 83 -35.21 -24.39 35.21
N ASP A 84 -34.79 -23.39 34.44
CA ASP A 84 -35.12 -23.24 33.03
C ASP A 84 -34.56 -24.41 32.17
N GLU A 85 -33.39 -24.94 32.54
CA GLU A 85 -32.76 -26.10 31.90
C GLU A 85 -33.23 -27.45 32.46
N GLY A 86 -34.19 -27.47 33.41
CA GLY A 86 -34.75 -28.67 34.02
C GLY A 86 -33.82 -29.42 34.96
N LEU A 87 -32.85 -28.74 35.53
CA LEU A 87 -31.89 -29.28 36.50
C LEU A 87 -32.43 -29.13 37.93
N ALA A 88 -32.22 -30.14 38.76
CA ALA A 88 -32.57 -30.09 40.19
C ALA A 88 -31.66 -29.16 41.00
N ASP A 89 -30.38 -29.16 40.67
CA ASP A 89 -29.35 -28.27 41.18
C ASP A 89 -28.50 -27.75 40.02
N TRP A 90 -28.13 -26.46 40.01
CA TRP A 90 -27.25 -25.89 39.01
C TRP A 90 -25.87 -26.57 38.97
N LYS A 91 -25.42 -27.18 40.05
CA LYS A 91 -24.19 -27.98 40.13
C LYS A 91 -24.21 -29.24 39.26
N ASP A 92 -25.40 -29.75 38.94
CA ASP A 92 -25.56 -30.93 38.08
C ASP A 92 -25.10 -30.62 36.63
N TYR A 93 -25.09 -29.32 36.28
CA TYR A 93 -24.58 -28.87 34.98
C TYR A 93 -23.12 -29.24 34.74
N PHE A 94 -22.28 -29.28 35.79
CA PHE A 94 -20.88 -29.73 35.63
C PHE A 94 -20.77 -31.16 35.09
N SER A 95 -21.68 -32.05 35.49
CA SER A 95 -21.69 -33.43 34.98
C SER A 95 -22.10 -33.48 33.51
N GLN A 96 -23.13 -32.68 33.13
CA GLN A 96 -23.55 -32.59 31.73
C GLN A 96 -22.45 -31.95 30.84
N ALA A 97 -21.77 -30.95 31.34
CA ALA A 97 -20.67 -30.29 30.63
C ALA A 97 -19.45 -31.21 30.49
N ASP A 98 -19.17 -32.09 31.47
CA ASP A 98 -18.12 -33.10 31.39
C ASP A 98 -18.39 -34.11 30.25
N ASP A 99 -19.64 -34.53 30.06
CA ASP A 99 -20.01 -35.43 28.95
C ASP A 99 -19.76 -34.73 27.59
N SER A 100 -20.13 -33.46 27.48
CA SER A 100 -19.89 -32.66 26.25
C SER A 100 -18.39 -32.49 25.95
N PHE A 101 -17.54 -32.39 26.98
CA PHE A 101 -16.09 -32.28 26.84
C PHE A 101 -15.42 -33.61 26.47
N SER A 102 -15.95 -34.76 26.95
CA SER A 102 -15.36 -36.10 26.70
C SER A 102 -15.40 -36.52 25.24
N TYR A 103 -16.27 -35.94 24.43
CA TYR A 103 -16.33 -36.14 22.97
C TYR A 103 -15.30 -35.34 22.20
N MET A 104 -14.67 -34.32 22.82
CA MET A 104 -13.71 -33.41 22.19
C MET A 104 -12.39 -33.44 22.95
N ASP A 105 -11.62 -34.51 22.88
CA ASP A 105 -10.31 -34.67 23.55
C ASP A 105 -9.25 -33.69 22.98
N MET A 106 -9.50 -32.39 23.17
CA MET A 106 -8.65 -31.33 22.65
C MET A 106 -8.22 -30.35 23.76
N GLY A 107 -6.94 -29.96 23.73
CA GLY A 107 -6.31 -29.16 24.80
C GLY A 107 -6.78 -27.72 24.91
N GLY A 108 -6.20 -26.96 25.83
CA GLY A 108 -6.57 -25.56 26.12
C GLY A 108 -6.57 -24.59 24.92
N VAL A 109 -5.89 -24.92 23.83
CA VAL A 109 -5.91 -24.15 22.57
C VAL A 109 -7.30 -24.21 21.93
N PHE A 110 -7.89 -25.38 21.88
CA PHE A 110 -9.26 -25.55 21.32
C PHE A 110 -10.31 -24.80 22.13
N VAL A 111 -10.19 -24.80 23.46
CA VAL A 111 -11.11 -24.03 24.32
C VAL A 111 -10.94 -22.54 24.11
N SER A 112 -9.72 -22.05 23.87
CA SER A 112 -9.48 -20.66 23.48
C SER A 112 -10.16 -20.31 22.15
N GLU A 113 -10.15 -21.21 21.16
CA GLU A 113 -10.87 -21.05 19.89
C GLU A 113 -12.39 -21.03 20.12
N CYS A 114 -12.92 -21.92 20.96
CA CYS A 114 -14.33 -21.89 21.33
C CYS A 114 -14.74 -20.58 21.99
N LEU A 115 -13.91 -20.03 22.88
CA LEU A 115 -14.15 -18.72 23.50
C LEU A 115 -14.15 -17.57 22.47
N ALA A 116 -13.27 -17.63 21.49
CA ALA A 116 -13.23 -16.65 20.40
C ALA A 116 -14.52 -16.71 19.55
N ASP A 117 -14.98 -17.92 19.19
CA ASP A 117 -16.21 -18.11 18.43
C ASP A 117 -17.45 -17.64 19.20
N ILE A 118 -17.51 -17.88 20.51
CA ILE A 118 -18.58 -17.42 21.38
C ILE A 118 -18.61 -15.89 21.42
N ALA A 119 -17.46 -15.23 21.55
CA ALA A 119 -17.34 -13.79 21.55
C ALA A 119 -17.74 -13.16 20.20
N GLU A 120 -17.35 -13.79 19.09
CA GLU A 120 -17.73 -13.35 17.76
C GLU A 120 -19.25 -13.48 17.51
N ALA A 121 -19.85 -14.59 17.93
CA ALA A 121 -21.30 -14.77 17.83
C ALA A 121 -22.06 -13.74 18.66
N ALA A 122 -21.56 -13.39 19.84
CA ALA A 122 -22.13 -12.31 20.67
C ALA A 122 -22.07 -10.95 19.95
N GLY A 123 -20.95 -10.63 19.31
CA GLY A 123 -20.84 -9.43 18.47
C GLY A 123 -21.87 -9.39 17.35
N ARG A 124 -22.06 -10.53 16.65
CA ARG A 124 -23.09 -10.66 15.59
C ARG A 124 -24.50 -10.47 16.12
N ARG A 125 -24.85 -11.05 17.28
CA ARG A 125 -26.18 -10.87 17.91
C ARG A 125 -26.44 -9.39 18.20
N LYS A 126 -25.45 -8.69 18.77
CA LYS A 126 -25.57 -7.26 19.05
C LYS A 126 -25.71 -6.43 17.78
N ALA A 127 -24.99 -6.76 16.71
CA ALA A 127 -25.11 -6.07 15.42
C ALA A 127 -26.50 -6.27 14.79
N VAL A 128 -27.05 -7.49 14.84
CA VAL A 128 -28.41 -7.80 14.39
C VAL A 128 -29.46 -6.99 15.18
N GLU A 129 -29.31 -6.92 16.49
CA GLU A 129 -30.22 -6.13 17.35
C GLU A 129 -30.16 -4.64 17.04
N ILE A 130 -28.97 -4.06 16.84
CA ILE A 130 -28.82 -2.67 16.41
C ILE A 130 -29.49 -2.46 15.04
N GLY A 131 -29.29 -3.37 14.08
CA GLY A 131 -29.93 -3.32 12.77
C GLY A 131 -31.45 -3.37 12.87
N ARG A 132 -32.02 -4.22 13.74
CA ARG A 132 -33.46 -4.29 14.02
C ARG A 132 -34.01 -2.98 14.62
N ARG A 133 -33.31 -2.41 15.59
CA ARG A 133 -33.70 -1.13 16.22
C ARG A 133 -33.66 0.03 15.22
N LEU A 134 -32.65 0.05 14.34
CA LEU A 134 -32.59 1.04 13.26
C LEU A 134 -33.74 0.87 12.27
N ALA A 135 -34.04 -0.37 11.85
CA ALA A 135 -35.13 -0.67 10.92
C ALA A 135 -36.51 -0.30 11.48
N ASN A 136 -36.69 -0.42 12.81
CA ASN A 136 -37.89 -0.02 13.51
C ASN A 136 -37.91 1.46 13.86
N ALA A 137 -36.95 2.28 13.43
CA ALA A 137 -36.77 3.68 13.81
C ALA A 137 -36.70 3.94 15.35
N GLU A 138 -36.21 2.94 16.10
CA GLU A 138 -36.01 3.05 17.55
C GLU A 138 -34.71 3.81 17.89
N ILE A 139 -33.79 3.91 16.94
CA ILE A 139 -32.53 4.66 17.03
C ILE A 139 -32.23 5.37 15.71
N LEU A 140 -31.47 6.48 15.76
CA LEU A 140 -31.06 7.23 14.59
C LEU A 140 -29.85 6.53 13.87
N PRO A 141 -29.66 6.78 12.57
CA PRO A 141 -28.51 6.21 11.83
C PRO A 141 -27.15 6.52 12.46
N GLY A 142 -26.95 7.72 13.01
CA GLY A 142 -25.73 8.10 13.72
C GLY A 142 -25.49 7.29 14.98
N GLU A 143 -26.54 7.08 15.80
CA GLU A 143 -26.48 6.26 17.01
C GLU A 143 -26.24 4.79 16.69
N ALA A 144 -26.81 4.28 15.59
CA ALA A 144 -26.55 2.93 15.11
C ALA A 144 -25.08 2.75 14.66
N ALA A 145 -24.52 3.73 13.95
CA ALA A 145 -23.14 3.71 13.52
C ALA A 145 -22.17 3.73 14.71
N GLU A 146 -22.42 4.56 15.73
CA GLU A 146 -21.63 4.60 16.95
C GLU A 146 -21.73 3.28 17.74
N ALA A 147 -22.94 2.73 17.89
CA ALA A 147 -23.16 1.47 18.58
C ALA A 147 -22.51 0.27 17.87
N LEU A 148 -22.52 0.25 16.52
CA LEU A 148 -21.83 -0.75 15.73
C LEU A 148 -20.31 -0.61 15.85
N GLY A 149 -19.77 0.61 15.86
CA GLY A 149 -18.34 0.87 16.11
C GLY A 149 -17.88 0.41 17.50
N GLY A 150 -18.78 0.43 18.49
CA GLY A 150 -18.52 -0.08 19.83
C GLY A 150 -18.65 -1.60 19.99
N ILE A 151 -19.10 -2.33 18.97
CA ILE A 151 -19.00 -3.79 18.97
C ILE A 151 -17.53 -4.12 18.73
N GLN A 152 -16.82 -4.39 19.81
CA GLN A 152 -15.50 -5.01 19.70
C GLN A 152 -15.71 -6.36 19.02
N GLY A 153 -15.34 -6.44 17.74
CA GLY A 153 -15.01 -7.72 17.12
C GLY A 153 -14.03 -8.44 18.04
N ALA A 154 -13.97 -9.77 17.97
CA ALA A 154 -13.04 -10.56 18.76
C ALA A 154 -11.71 -9.82 18.83
N ALA A 155 -11.29 -9.43 20.02
CA ALA A 155 -10.09 -8.61 20.20
C ALA A 155 -8.97 -9.20 19.35
N ILE A 156 -8.40 -8.39 18.45
CA ILE A 156 -7.35 -8.88 17.54
C ILE A 156 -6.30 -9.51 18.42
N LYS A 157 -6.22 -10.86 18.36
CA LYS A 157 -5.28 -11.62 19.17
C LYS A 157 -3.90 -11.25 18.68
N PRO A 158 -3.05 -10.60 19.50
CA PRO A 158 -1.70 -10.31 19.03
C PRO A 158 -1.03 -11.67 18.69
N PRO A 159 -0.31 -11.76 17.57
CA PRO A 159 0.42 -12.96 17.25
C PRO A 159 1.39 -13.27 18.41
N PRO A 160 1.67 -14.55 18.70
CA PRO A 160 2.58 -14.91 19.78
C PRO A 160 3.94 -14.24 19.56
N ALA A 161 4.48 -13.64 20.64
CA ALA A 161 5.80 -13.04 20.57
C ALA A 161 6.86 -14.14 20.33
N THR A 162 7.72 -13.88 19.34
CA THR A 162 8.86 -14.75 19.06
C THR A 162 10.14 -14.06 19.58
N PRO A 163 10.94 -14.69 20.42
CA PRO A 163 12.25 -14.13 20.79
C PRO A 163 13.06 -13.84 19.53
N MET A 164 13.54 -12.58 19.39
CA MET A 164 14.15 -12.10 18.15
C MET A 164 15.34 -12.96 17.71
N LEU A 165 16.13 -13.45 18.64
CA LEU A 165 17.31 -14.29 18.36
C LEU A 165 16.94 -15.65 17.72
N LEU A 166 15.74 -16.17 17.97
CA LEU A 166 15.25 -17.38 17.32
C LEU A 166 14.95 -17.18 15.83
N LEU A 167 15.01 -15.95 15.32
CA LEU A 167 14.93 -15.65 13.90
C LEU A 167 16.28 -15.78 13.20
N GLU A 168 17.39 -15.85 13.94
CA GLU A 168 18.72 -16.06 13.40
C GLU A 168 18.79 -17.42 12.66
N GLY A 169 19.34 -17.41 11.46
CA GLY A 169 19.46 -18.61 10.63
C GLY A 169 18.15 -19.12 10.00
N ARG A 170 16.99 -18.55 10.31
CA ARG A 170 15.75 -18.91 9.62
C ARG A 170 15.82 -18.54 8.14
N LYS A 171 15.61 -19.51 7.28
CA LYS A 171 15.41 -19.24 5.85
C LYS A 171 14.06 -18.54 5.64
N PRO A 172 14.01 -17.47 4.84
CA PRO A 172 12.74 -16.85 4.46
C PRO A 172 11.82 -17.88 3.83
N ASN A 173 10.53 -17.84 4.15
CA ASN A 173 9.55 -18.67 3.45
C ASN A 173 9.45 -18.23 1.98
N PRO A 174 9.78 -19.10 1.00
CA PRO A 174 9.72 -18.77 -0.42
C PRO A 174 8.33 -18.31 -0.86
N GLN A 175 7.27 -18.86 -0.27
CA GLN A 175 5.88 -18.50 -0.57
C GLN A 175 5.55 -17.03 -0.25
N ASN A 176 6.32 -16.40 0.63
CA ASN A 176 6.15 -15.01 1.00
C ASN A 176 6.97 -14.04 0.13
N THR A 177 7.76 -14.54 -0.81
CA THR A 177 8.61 -13.73 -1.67
C THR A 177 8.05 -13.75 -3.09
N PHE A 178 7.66 -12.58 -3.61
CA PHE A 178 7.17 -12.47 -4.98
C PHE A 178 8.30 -12.14 -5.96
N PHE A 179 9.24 -11.30 -5.57
CA PHE A 179 10.34 -10.89 -6.41
C PHE A 179 11.70 -11.17 -5.76
N GLN A 180 12.68 -11.48 -6.60
CA GLN A 180 14.06 -11.74 -6.18
C GLN A 180 14.59 -10.61 -5.27
N GLY A 181 15.54 -10.96 -4.40
CA GLY A 181 16.06 -10.02 -3.41
C GLY A 181 15.02 -9.56 -2.38
N ARG A 182 13.81 -10.12 -2.38
CA ARG A 182 12.69 -9.68 -1.51
C ARG A 182 12.34 -8.21 -1.74
N PHE A 183 12.36 -7.74 -2.98
CA PHE A 183 12.00 -6.37 -3.35
C PHE A 183 10.56 -6.06 -2.92
N LEU A 184 9.62 -6.91 -3.31
CA LEU A 184 8.25 -6.92 -2.78
C LEU A 184 7.90 -8.34 -2.32
N CYS A 185 7.24 -8.42 -1.18
CA CYS A 185 6.81 -9.65 -0.54
C CYS A 185 5.32 -9.60 -0.26
N ARG A 186 4.75 -10.75 0.09
CA ARG A 186 3.40 -10.88 0.64
C ARG A 186 3.15 -9.83 1.73
N TYR A 187 1.98 -9.29 1.81
CA TYR A 187 1.57 -8.23 2.74
C TYR A 187 2.26 -6.87 2.52
N GLY A 188 2.96 -6.69 1.41
CA GLY A 188 3.67 -5.47 1.09
C GLY A 188 2.94 -4.59 0.08
N ALA A 189 3.35 -3.31 0.03
CA ALA A 189 2.91 -2.35 -0.98
C ALA A 189 4.10 -1.79 -1.76
N MET A 190 3.90 -1.57 -3.05
CA MET A 190 4.83 -0.88 -3.93
C MET A 190 4.15 0.32 -4.55
N LEU A 191 4.80 1.47 -4.55
CA LEU A 191 4.37 2.63 -5.35
C LEU A 191 5.10 2.62 -6.69
N PHE A 192 4.35 2.84 -7.75
CA PHE A 192 4.84 3.08 -9.10
C PHE A 192 4.50 4.52 -9.48
N VAL A 193 5.49 5.41 -9.43
CA VAL A 193 5.31 6.85 -9.44
C VAL A 193 5.85 7.46 -10.73
N GLY A 194 5.16 8.45 -11.27
CA GLY A 194 5.65 9.19 -12.43
C GLY A 194 4.66 10.25 -12.90
N PRO A 195 5.07 11.20 -13.74
CA PRO A 195 4.20 12.23 -14.29
C PRO A 195 3.00 11.64 -15.05
N SER A 196 1.93 12.41 -15.18
CA SER A 196 0.82 12.05 -16.07
C SER A 196 1.32 12.04 -17.52
N GLY A 197 0.82 11.08 -18.32
CA GLY A 197 1.17 10.96 -19.74
C GLY A 197 2.57 10.39 -20.05
N ILE A 198 3.34 9.96 -19.02
CA ILE A 198 4.70 9.40 -19.22
C ILE A 198 4.71 7.93 -19.69
N GLY A 199 3.56 7.31 -19.86
CA GLY A 199 3.46 5.89 -20.24
C GLY A 199 3.41 4.91 -19.05
N LYS A 200 3.02 5.36 -17.83
CA LYS A 200 2.89 4.45 -16.67
C LYS A 200 1.96 3.27 -16.95
N SER A 201 0.82 3.50 -17.61
CA SER A 201 -0.16 2.43 -17.87
C SER A 201 0.41 1.37 -18.79
N SER A 202 1.09 1.74 -19.89
CA SER A 202 1.76 0.77 -20.78
C SER A 202 2.91 0.02 -20.07
N ALA A 203 3.69 0.72 -19.22
CA ALA A 203 4.72 0.08 -18.41
C ALA A 203 4.11 -0.89 -17.37
N SER A 204 2.97 -0.54 -16.78
CA SER A 204 2.22 -1.39 -15.86
C SER A 204 1.70 -2.65 -16.54
N VAL A 205 1.11 -2.50 -17.73
CA VAL A 205 0.66 -3.65 -18.56
C VAL A 205 1.84 -4.56 -18.89
N GLN A 206 2.99 -4.01 -19.25
CA GLN A 206 4.19 -4.81 -19.52
C GLN A 206 4.70 -5.53 -18.28
N GLN A 207 4.74 -4.86 -17.12
CA GLN A 207 5.06 -5.50 -15.84
C GLN A 207 4.14 -6.68 -15.58
N ASP A 208 2.83 -6.46 -15.68
CA ASP A 208 1.82 -7.44 -15.32
C ASP A 208 1.86 -8.66 -16.27
N ILE A 209 2.03 -8.44 -17.58
CA ILE A 209 2.21 -9.53 -18.54
C ILE A 209 3.48 -10.32 -18.22
N CYS A 210 4.62 -9.65 -18.07
CA CYS A 210 5.89 -10.32 -17.81
C CYS A 210 5.87 -11.09 -16.48
N TRP A 211 5.37 -10.48 -15.41
CA TRP A 211 5.33 -11.11 -14.09
C TRP A 211 4.33 -12.28 -14.04
N SER A 212 3.22 -12.21 -14.79
CA SER A 212 2.24 -13.30 -14.86
C SER A 212 2.80 -14.58 -15.50
N ILE A 213 3.84 -14.46 -16.30
CA ILE A 213 4.53 -15.58 -16.94
C ILE A 213 5.92 -15.88 -16.32
N GLY A 214 6.26 -15.22 -15.22
CA GLY A 214 7.52 -15.44 -14.52
C GLY A 214 8.74 -14.78 -15.17
N ARG A 215 8.54 -13.79 -16.07
CA ARG A 215 9.62 -13.06 -16.74
C ARG A 215 9.94 -11.75 -16.04
N GLU A 216 11.19 -11.35 -16.17
CA GLU A 216 11.69 -10.05 -15.72
C GLU A 216 10.97 -8.91 -16.47
N ALA A 217 10.66 -7.83 -15.74
CA ALA A 217 10.27 -6.55 -16.31
C ALA A 217 10.92 -5.40 -15.54
N PHE A 218 11.55 -4.48 -16.25
CA PHE A 218 12.21 -3.29 -15.68
C PHE A 218 13.22 -3.62 -14.57
N GLY A 219 13.99 -4.71 -14.75
CA GLY A 219 14.97 -5.18 -13.78
C GLY A 219 14.37 -5.79 -12.52
N ILE A 220 13.07 -6.05 -12.48
CA ILE A 220 12.37 -6.74 -11.39
C ILE A 220 12.04 -8.16 -11.84
N ILE A 221 12.65 -9.15 -11.18
CA ILE A 221 12.55 -10.56 -11.52
C ILE A 221 11.60 -11.24 -10.54
N PRO A 222 10.48 -11.81 -10.98
CA PRO A 222 9.61 -12.60 -10.11
C PRO A 222 10.25 -13.97 -9.77
N GLU A 223 9.95 -14.49 -8.58
CA GLU A 223 10.43 -15.82 -8.15
C GLU A 223 9.67 -16.96 -8.88
N ARG A 224 8.52 -16.68 -9.41
CA ARG A 224 7.64 -17.59 -10.14
C ARG A 224 6.62 -16.79 -10.96
N PRO A 225 5.85 -17.42 -11.88
CA PRO A 225 4.66 -16.81 -12.42
C PRO A 225 3.72 -16.34 -11.30
N LEU A 226 3.24 -15.09 -11.40
CA LEU A 226 2.40 -14.46 -10.38
C LEU A 226 0.98 -14.28 -10.90
N ARG A 227 -0.01 -14.57 -10.05
CA ARG A 227 -1.39 -14.25 -10.35
C ARG A 227 -1.66 -12.78 -10.03
N ILE A 228 -2.06 -12.01 -11.04
CA ILE A 228 -2.18 -10.55 -10.96
C ILE A 228 -3.60 -10.12 -11.29
N LEU A 229 -4.15 -9.22 -10.48
CA LEU A 229 -5.41 -8.52 -10.75
C LEU A 229 -5.13 -7.05 -10.99
N HIS A 230 -5.31 -6.58 -12.22
CA HIS A 230 -5.17 -5.17 -12.60
C HIS A 230 -6.52 -4.46 -12.45
N ILE A 231 -6.63 -3.52 -11.53
CA ILE A 231 -7.83 -2.71 -11.29
C ILE A 231 -7.54 -1.30 -11.81
N GLN A 232 -8.36 -0.83 -12.75
CA GLN A 232 -8.14 0.45 -13.40
C GLN A 232 -9.42 1.26 -13.56
N ALA A 233 -9.31 2.60 -13.54
CA ALA A 233 -10.44 3.54 -13.60
C ALA A 233 -10.51 4.39 -14.87
N GLU A 234 -9.37 4.63 -15.50
CA GLU A 234 -9.25 5.68 -16.54
C GLU A 234 -9.34 5.15 -17.96
N ASN A 235 -8.83 3.93 -18.21
CA ASN A 235 -8.82 3.35 -19.54
C ASN A 235 -10.08 2.53 -19.79
N ASP A 236 -10.63 2.58 -20.99
CA ASP A 236 -11.70 1.68 -21.39
C ASP A 236 -11.16 0.33 -21.92
N GLU A 237 -12.05 -0.51 -22.40
CA GLU A 237 -11.67 -1.85 -22.89
C GLU A 237 -10.85 -1.75 -24.18
N ASP A 238 -11.10 -0.75 -25.02
CA ASP A 238 -10.38 -0.53 -26.28
C ASP A 238 -8.96 -0.01 -26.00
N ASP A 239 -8.79 0.94 -25.08
CA ASP A 239 -7.49 1.41 -24.60
C ASP A 239 -6.65 0.26 -24.03
N MET A 240 -7.26 -0.60 -23.21
CA MET A 240 -6.60 -1.77 -22.65
C MET A 240 -6.23 -2.78 -23.74
N THR A 241 -7.09 -2.98 -24.72
CA THR A 241 -6.84 -3.88 -25.86
C THR A 241 -5.64 -3.38 -26.67
N GLU A 242 -5.56 -2.08 -26.98
CA GLU A 242 -4.42 -1.48 -27.66
C GLU A 242 -3.11 -1.69 -26.90
N MET A 243 -3.11 -1.38 -25.59
CA MET A 243 -1.93 -1.53 -24.74
C MET A 243 -1.48 -3.00 -24.64
N VAL A 244 -2.39 -3.92 -24.37
CA VAL A 244 -2.09 -5.36 -24.24
C VAL A 244 -1.57 -5.91 -25.58
N THR A 245 -2.23 -5.58 -26.69
CA THR A 245 -1.81 -6.04 -28.03
C THR A 245 -0.45 -5.48 -28.39
N GLY A 246 -0.24 -4.17 -28.19
CA GLY A 246 1.01 -3.49 -28.52
C GLY A 246 2.19 -4.04 -27.72
N VAL A 247 2.01 -4.24 -26.41
CA VAL A 247 3.05 -4.83 -25.54
C VAL A 247 3.30 -6.30 -25.88
N ALA A 248 2.26 -7.13 -25.96
CA ALA A 248 2.38 -8.55 -26.22
C ALA A 248 3.05 -8.87 -27.58
N SER A 249 2.85 -7.99 -28.58
CA SER A 249 3.44 -8.15 -29.91
C SER A 249 4.98 -8.12 -29.91
N THR A 250 5.60 -7.54 -28.89
CA THR A 250 7.06 -7.36 -28.80
C THR A 250 7.74 -8.29 -27.80
N LEU A 251 6.97 -9.00 -26.96
CA LEU A 251 7.51 -9.84 -25.89
C LEU A 251 7.93 -11.25 -26.34
N PHE A 252 7.75 -11.60 -27.62
CA PHE A 252 8.08 -12.94 -28.17
C PHE A 252 7.56 -14.08 -27.28
N MET A 253 6.26 -14.00 -26.95
CA MET A 253 5.61 -14.98 -26.08
C MET A 253 5.39 -16.31 -26.81
N THR A 254 5.78 -17.42 -26.19
CA THR A 254 5.40 -18.76 -26.63
C THR A 254 3.93 -19.02 -26.38
N GLU A 255 3.37 -20.10 -26.95
CA GLU A 255 2.00 -20.49 -26.65
C GLU A 255 1.81 -20.80 -25.15
N ALA A 256 2.79 -21.45 -24.52
CA ALA A 256 2.77 -21.70 -23.08
C ALA A 256 2.74 -20.38 -22.26
N ASP A 257 3.50 -19.36 -22.69
CA ASP A 257 3.45 -18.04 -22.03
C ASP A 257 2.07 -17.40 -22.18
N ARG A 258 1.44 -17.51 -23.35
CA ARG A 258 0.09 -16.97 -23.57
C ARG A 258 -0.93 -17.65 -22.66
N GLN A 259 -0.90 -18.96 -22.55
CA GLN A 259 -1.78 -19.72 -21.67
C GLN A 259 -1.55 -19.36 -20.19
N ASN A 260 -0.28 -19.21 -19.76
CA ASN A 260 0.05 -18.75 -18.42
C ASN A 260 -0.46 -17.33 -18.16
N CYS A 261 -0.31 -16.42 -19.13
CA CYS A 261 -0.81 -15.06 -19.02
C CYS A 261 -2.35 -15.03 -18.88
N ILE A 262 -3.06 -15.81 -19.71
CA ILE A 262 -4.54 -15.94 -19.63
C ILE A 262 -4.97 -16.46 -18.25
N ALA A 263 -4.25 -17.43 -17.70
CA ALA A 263 -4.58 -18.01 -16.39
C ALA A 263 -4.28 -17.08 -15.22
N ASN A 264 -3.26 -16.23 -15.33
CA ASN A 264 -2.67 -15.51 -14.21
C ASN A 264 -2.91 -13.99 -14.24
N LEU A 265 -3.23 -13.38 -15.39
CA LEU A 265 -3.44 -11.94 -15.50
C LEU A 265 -4.93 -11.64 -15.74
N LEU A 266 -5.54 -10.98 -14.78
CA LEU A 266 -6.93 -10.56 -14.82
C LEU A 266 -7.02 -9.03 -14.78
N THR A 267 -8.02 -8.46 -15.41
CA THR A 267 -8.31 -7.03 -15.32
C THR A 267 -9.75 -6.79 -14.88
N ARG A 268 -9.96 -5.74 -14.11
CA ARG A 268 -11.29 -5.23 -13.75
C ARG A 268 -11.33 -3.72 -13.90
N GLN A 269 -12.26 -3.25 -14.70
CA GLN A 269 -12.55 -1.82 -14.81
C GLN A 269 -13.53 -1.43 -13.70
N HIS A 270 -13.21 -0.38 -12.95
CA HIS A 270 -14.09 0.14 -11.91
C HIS A 270 -13.82 1.62 -11.66
N SER A 271 -14.87 2.44 -11.73
CA SER A 271 -14.77 3.91 -11.56
C SER A 271 -15.92 4.50 -10.74
N THR A 272 -16.76 3.65 -10.12
CA THR A 272 -18.03 4.10 -9.51
C THR A 272 -17.98 4.27 -7.99
N THR A 273 -16.98 3.68 -7.32
CA THR A 273 -16.84 3.82 -5.86
C THR A 273 -15.40 4.15 -5.46
N SER A 274 -15.25 4.85 -4.35
CA SER A 274 -13.97 5.21 -3.74
C SER A 274 -14.02 5.08 -2.22
N GLY A 275 -12.86 5.20 -1.56
CA GLY A 275 -12.74 5.12 -0.11
C GLY A 275 -13.22 3.77 0.45
N VAL A 276 -13.91 3.81 1.57
CA VAL A 276 -14.45 2.62 2.27
C VAL A 276 -15.39 1.80 1.39
N ARG A 277 -16.18 2.46 0.51
CA ARG A 277 -17.07 1.75 -0.42
C ARG A 277 -16.28 0.95 -1.45
N PHE A 278 -15.23 1.53 -2.04
CA PHE A 278 -14.33 0.78 -2.92
C PHE A 278 -13.74 -0.45 -2.23
N LEU A 279 -13.24 -0.30 -1.01
CA LEU A 279 -12.62 -1.39 -0.26
C LEU A 279 -13.58 -2.54 0.03
N ASN A 280 -14.82 -2.23 0.45
CA ASN A 280 -15.76 -3.23 0.95
C ASN A 280 -16.69 -3.78 -0.15
N GLU A 281 -17.18 -2.91 -1.06
CA GLU A 281 -18.19 -3.29 -2.05
C GLU A 281 -17.56 -3.81 -3.35
N PHE A 282 -16.31 -3.44 -3.64
CA PHE A 282 -15.63 -3.86 -4.87
C PHE A 282 -14.34 -4.66 -4.60
N LEU A 283 -13.36 -4.08 -3.89
CA LEU A 283 -12.03 -4.68 -3.77
C LEU A 283 -12.06 -6.01 -3.02
N ARG A 284 -12.70 -6.05 -1.85
CA ARG A 284 -12.82 -7.30 -1.06
C ARG A 284 -13.49 -8.45 -1.85
N PRO A 285 -14.66 -8.28 -2.47
CA PRO A 285 -15.27 -9.31 -3.32
C PRO A 285 -14.38 -9.72 -4.50
N ALA A 286 -13.67 -8.77 -5.13
CA ALA A 286 -12.75 -9.07 -6.23
C ALA A 286 -11.56 -9.92 -5.75
N LEU A 287 -10.94 -9.58 -4.61
CA LEU A 287 -9.85 -10.36 -4.03
C LEU A 287 -10.31 -11.75 -3.60
N GLU A 288 -11.54 -11.87 -3.10
CA GLU A 288 -12.13 -13.17 -2.73
C GLU A 288 -12.34 -14.07 -3.96
N ALA A 289 -12.84 -13.50 -5.05
CA ALA A 289 -13.11 -14.23 -6.28
C ALA A 289 -11.82 -14.61 -7.03
N ASP A 290 -10.89 -13.68 -7.15
CA ASP A 290 -9.74 -13.81 -8.04
C ASP A 290 -8.49 -14.36 -7.36
N ARG A 291 -8.36 -14.23 -6.02
CA ARG A 291 -7.24 -14.72 -5.21
C ARG A 291 -5.87 -14.37 -5.81
N PRO A 292 -5.58 -13.10 -6.11
CA PRO A 292 -4.31 -12.73 -6.73
C PRO A 292 -3.14 -12.80 -5.73
N ASP A 293 -1.92 -13.03 -6.24
CA ASP A 293 -0.68 -12.77 -5.50
C ASP A 293 -0.46 -11.26 -5.34
N ILE A 294 -0.73 -10.52 -6.42
CA ILE A 294 -0.61 -9.06 -6.47
C ILE A 294 -1.88 -8.48 -7.09
N PHE A 295 -2.41 -7.44 -6.49
CA PHE A 295 -3.35 -6.59 -7.21
C PHE A 295 -2.75 -5.21 -7.47
N ARG A 296 -3.11 -4.61 -8.60
CA ARG A 296 -2.70 -3.26 -9.00
C ARG A 296 -3.87 -2.32 -8.90
N ILE A 297 -3.62 -1.12 -8.40
CA ILE A 297 -4.56 0.01 -8.38
C ILE A 297 -4.03 1.08 -9.35
N ASP A 298 -4.76 1.39 -10.42
CA ASP A 298 -4.38 2.37 -11.44
C ASP A 298 -5.53 3.34 -11.75
N PRO A 299 -5.42 4.61 -11.34
CA PRO A 299 -4.49 5.20 -10.37
C PRO A 299 -5.06 5.31 -8.94
N LEU A 300 -4.20 5.55 -7.94
CA LEU A 300 -4.59 5.70 -6.54
C LEU A 300 -5.70 6.73 -6.30
N HIS A 301 -5.58 7.90 -6.92
CA HIS A 301 -6.48 9.02 -6.63
C HIS A 301 -7.94 8.75 -7.02
N ALA A 302 -8.18 7.83 -7.97
CA ALA A 302 -9.53 7.42 -8.34
C ALA A 302 -10.23 6.62 -7.23
N TYR A 303 -9.46 5.95 -6.38
CA TYR A 303 -9.99 4.99 -5.40
C TYR A 303 -9.82 5.40 -3.94
N ALA A 304 -8.92 6.33 -3.63
CA ALA A 304 -8.63 6.70 -2.24
C ALA A 304 -9.83 7.33 -1.51
N GLY A 305 -10.73 8.02 -2.23
CA GLY A 305 -11.90 8.65 -1.64
C GLY A 305 -11.59 9.82 -0.71
N CYS A 306 -10.37 10.33 -0.76
CA CYS A 306 -9.91 11.46 0.04
C CYS A 306 -8.89 12.29 -0.76
N ASP A 307 -8.60 13.48 -0.24
CA ASP A 307 -7.44 14.23 -0.73
C ASP A 307 -6.15 13.47 -0.37
N ILE A 308 -5.38 13.09 -1.40
CA ILE A 308 -4.11 12.37 -1.22
C ILE A 308 -3.04 13.19 -0.50
N THR A 309 -3.24 14.50 -0.34
CA THR A 309 -2.37 15.38 0.47
C THR A 309 -2.72 15.36 1.96
N ASP A 310 -3.91 14.90 2.32
CA ASP A 310 -4.34 14.73 3.71
C ASP A 310 -3.65 13.49 4.30
N THR A 311 -2.66 13.76 5.15
CA THR A 311 -1.81 12.71 5.76
C THR A 311 -2.61 11.72 6.59
N GLN A 312 -3.62 12.19 7.32
CA GLN A 312 -4.43 11.32 8.17
C GLN A 312 -5.30 10.39 7.32
N LYS A 313 -6.09 10.95 6.40
CA LYS A 313 -7.05 10.18 5.59
C LYS A 313 -6.38 9.17 4.67
N ILE A 314 -5.27 9.55 4.02
CA ILE A 314 -4.51 8.59 3.20
C ILE A 314 -3.86 7.51 4.06
N GLY A 315 -3.41 7.86 5.27
CA GLY A 315 -2.90 6.91 6.25
C GLY A 315 -3.97 5.89 6.68
N GLU A 316 -5.19 6.35 6.97
CA GLU A 316 -6.36 5.50 7.27
C GLU A 316 -6.69 4.58 6.10
N PHE A 317 -6.79 5.12 4.88
CA PHE A 317 -7.04 4.30 3.67
C PHE A 317 -6.00 3.19 3.49
N CYS A 318 -4.72 3.52 3.67
CA CYS A 318 -3.64 2.56 3.51
C CYS A 318 -3.56 1.55 4.67
N ARG A 319 -3.56 2.02 5.94
CA ARG A 319 -3.29 1.17 7.11
C ARG A 319 -4.52 0.46 7.63
N GLU A 320 -5.67 1.14 7.65
CA GLU A 320 -6.91 0.58 8.19
C GLU A 320 -7.78 -0.02 7.08
N GLY A 321 -7.58 0.42 5.82
CA GLY A 321 -8.29 -0.09 4.66
C GLY A 321 -7.52 -1.20 3.93
N LEU A 322 -6.37 -0.88 3.31
CA LEU A 322 -5.64 -1.83 2.48
C LEU A 322 -4.89 -2.90 3.29
N ASN A 323 -4.22 -2.56 4.40
CA ASN A 323 -3.46 -3.56 5.17
C ASN A 323 -4.29 -4.74 5.67
N PRO A 324 -5.52 -4.57 6.20
CA PRO A 324 -6.38 -5.69 6.55
C PRO A 324 -6.64 -6.63 5.37
N LEU A 325 -6.90 -6.10 4.18
CA LEU A 325 -7.12 -6.89 2.98
C LEU A 325 -5.85 -7.63 2.53
N LEU A 326 -4.69 -6.96 2.57
CA LEU A 326 -3.40 -7.61 2.28
C LEU A 326 -3.15 -8.80 3.21
N ASN A 327 -3.46 -8.65 4.50
CA ASN A 327 -3.28 -9.72 5.50
C ASN A 327 -4.30 -10.84 5.35
N GLU A 328 -5.56 -10.52 5.11
CA GLU A 328 -6.65 -11.49 4.95
C GLU A 328 -6.45 -12.36 3.71
N PHE A 329 -6.14 -11.75 2.56
CA PHE A 329 -5.98 -12.48 1.31
C PHE A 329 -4.54 -12.95 1.06
N GLY A 330 -3.60 -12.53 1.88
CA GLY A 330 -2.19 -12.93 1.76
C GLY A 330 -1.54 -12.45 0.46
N CYS A 331 -1.92 -11.29 -0.05
CA CYS A 331 -1.44 -10.71 -1.30
C CYS A 331 -0.51 -9.50 -1.06
N ALA A 332 -0.06 -8.87 -2.14
CA ALA A 332 0.59 -7.55 -2.12
C ALA A 332 -0.15 -6.60 -3.06
N VAL A 333 0.13 -5.30 -2.93
CA VAL A 333 -0.43 -4.27 -3.81
C VAL A 333 0.65 -3.48 -4.53
N VAL A 334 0.42 -3.20 -5.80
CA VAL A 334 1.15 -2.20 -6.58
C VAL A 334 0.20 -1.03 -6.86
N VAL A 335 0.63 0.18 -6.54
CA VAL A 335 -0.20 1.38 -6.65
C VAL A 335 0.43 2.33 -7.65
N ASN A 336 -0.26 2.59 -8.74
CA ASN A 336 0.11 3.62 -9.69
C ASN A 336 -0.24 5.00 -9.13
N HIS A 337 0.75 5.89 -9.13
CA HIS A 337 0.62 7.18 -8.50
C HIS A 337 1.28 8.30 -9.33
N HIS A 338 0.67 9.47 -9.33
CA HIS A 338 1.18 10.62 -10.08
C HIS A 338 2.18 11.44 -9.27
N THR A 339 3.13 12.08 -9.97
CA THR A 339 3.91 13.18 -9.39
C THR A 339 3.08 14.47 -9.40
N PRO A 340 3.36 15.43 -8.48
CA PRO A 340 2.72 16.73 -8.53
C PRO A 340 3.02 17.45 -9.86
N LYS A 341 2.04 18.20 -10.37
CA LYS A 341 2.22 19.10 -11.53
C LYS A 341 3.13 20.27 -11.16
N THR A 342 4.43 20.06 -11.06
CA THR A 342 5.39 21.14 -10.84
C THR A 342 6.27 21.29 -12.05
N THR A 343 6.16 22.42 -12.69
CA THR A 343 6.76 22.73 -13.99
C THR A 343 8.29 22.93 -13.99
N ASN A 344 8.97 22.96 -12.84
CA ASN A 344 10.39 23.30 -12.77
C ASN A 344 11.11 22.67 -11.56
N ARG A 345 10.95 21.38 -11.30
CA ARG A 345 11.82 20.70 -10.34
C ARG A 345 13.14 20.33 -11.01
N ASP A 346 14.20 20.91 -10.49
CA ASP A 346 15.57 20.49 -10.84
C ASP A 346 15.90 19.20 -10.07
N THR A 347 15.94 18.09 -10.79
CA THR A 347 16.18 16.75 -10.25
C THR A 347 17.63 16.31 -10.35
N SER A 348 18.51 17.12 -10.92
CA SER A 348 19.91 16.76 -11.23
C SER A 348 20.75 16.36 -10.01
N ASN A 349 20.43 16.92 -8.84
CA ASN A 349 21.13 16.65 -7.59
C ASN A 349 20.27 15.84 -6.59
N TRP A 350 19.17 15.25 -7.06
CA TRP A 350 18.30 14.48 -6.18
C TRP A 350 19.00 13.21 -5.71
N ARG A 351 18.92 12.98 -4.40
CA ARG A 351 19.35 11.75 -3.76
C ARG A 351 18.18 10.75 -3.72
N ALA A 352 18.46 9.52 -3.34
CA ALA A 352 17.42 8.51 -3.16
C ALA A 352 16.28 8.98 -2.22
N SER A 353 16.59 9.76 -1.18
CA SER A 353 15.60 10.35 -0.29
C SER A 353 14.64 11.31 -1.00
N ASP A 354 15.13 12.10 -1.94
CA ASP A 354 14.32 13.09 -2.65
C ASP A 354 13.37 12.39 -3.63
N TRP A 355 13.88 11.34 -4.30
CA TRP A 355 13.07 10.47 -5.17
C TRP A 355 11.99 9.72 -4.44
N MET A 356 12.24 9.29 -3.18
CA MET A 356 11.19 8.62 -2.38
C MET A 356 9.94 9.49 -2.21
N TYR A 357 10.10 10.80 -2.09
CA TYR A 357 9.02 11.76 -1.87
C TYR A 357 8.61 12.50 -3.15
N SER A 358 8.94 11.98 -4.32
CA SER A 358 8.59 12.60 -5.61
C SER A 358 7.11 12.47 -5.98
N GLY A 359 6.39 11.49 -5.41
CA GLY A 359 4.95 11.31 -5.63
C GLY A 359 4.12 12.48 -5.10
N ALA A 360 2.97 12.73 -5.72
CA ALA A 360 2.01 13.72 -5.25
C ALA A 360 1.42 13.29 -3.90
N GLY A 361 1.23 14.22 -2.98
CA GLY A 361 0.50 13.97 -1.75
C GLY A 361 1.36 13.79 -0.51
N SER A 362 0.87 13.01 0.43
CA SER A 362 1.41 12.87 1.76
C SER A 362 2.66 11.98 1.82
N ALA A 363 3.62 12.38 2.65
CA ALA A 363 4.76 11.55 3.04
C ALA A 363 4.35 10.20 3.64
N ASP A 364 3.14 10.11 4.19
CA ASP A 364 2.63 8.90 4.81
C ASP A 364 2.42 7.75 3.82
N LEU A 365 1.99 8.06 2.59
CA LEU A 365 1.92 7.10 1.49
C LEU A 365 3.30 6.49 1.19
N THR A 366 4.32 7.33 1.11
CA THR A 366 5.72 6.90 0.92
C THR A 366 6.21 6.04 2.09
N ASN A 367 5.87 6.41 3.32
CA ASN A 367 6.28 5.69 4.52
C ASN A 367 5.59 4.31 4.61
N TRP A 368 4.32 4.23 4.23
CA TRP A 368 3.55 2.99 4.18
C TRP A 368 4.10 1.99 3.18
N ALA A 369 4.41 2.42 1.96
CA ALA A 369 4.92 1.53 0.92
C ALA A 369 6.28 0.93 1.31
N ARG A 370 6.47 -0.36 1.02
CA ARG A 370 7.75 -1.06 1.25
C ARG A 370 8.73 -0.90 0.11
N ALA A 371 8.24 -0.75 -1.11
CA ALA A 371 9.05 -0.53 -2.31
C ALA A 371 8.52 0.68 -3.07
N ILE A 372 9.40 1.38 -3.75
CA ILE A 372 9.02 2.51 -4.60
C ILE A 372 9.84 2.42 -5.88
N MET A 373 9.18 2.62 -7.01
CA MET A 373 9.77 2.82 -8.32
C MET A 373 9.25 4.13 -8.92
N VAL A 374 10.13 4.94 -9.43
CA VAL A 374 9.81 6.24 -10.04
C VAL A 374 10.24 6.20 -11.50
N ILE A 375 9.36 6.65 -12.39
CA ILE A 375 9.70 6.96 -13.79
C ILE A 375 9.95 8.45 -13.92
N GLU A 376 11.10 8.80 -14.44
CA GLU A 376 11.49 10.18 -14.73
C GLU A 376 11.77 10.36 -16.23
N PRO A 377 11.22 11.40 -16.87
CA PRO A 377 11.58 11.74 -18.24
C PRO A 377 13.04 12.24 -18.29
N THR A 378 13.73 11.93 -19.37
CA THR A 378 15.07 12.46 -19.65
C THR A 378 14.99 13.63 -20.65
N GLN A 379 16.13 14.09 -21.12
CA GLN A 379 16.17 15.05 -22.23
C GLN A 379 15.77 14.43 -23.56
N SER A 380 15.95 13.12 -23.70
CA SER A 380 15.45 12.36 -24.86
C SER A 380 13.97 12.04 -24.66
N PRO A 381 13.10 12.34 -25.63
CA PRO A 381 11.65 12.04 -25.51
C PRO A 381 11.34 10.56 -25.48
N GLU A 382 12.25 9.70 -25.93
CA GLU A 382 12.05 8.25 -26.02
C GLU A 382 12.72 7.48 -24.87
N ALA A 383 13.47 8.15 -24.00
CA ALA A 383 14.23 7.51 -22.94
C ALA A 383 13.84 8.03 -21.55
N PHE A 384 13.74 7.11 -20.59
CA PHE A 384 13.26 7.38 -19.26
C PHE A 384 14.15 6.69 -18.23
N ARG A 385 14.37 7.37 -17.10
CA ARG A 385 15.05 6.78 -15.94
C ARG A 385 14.03 6.09 -15.05
N PHE A 386 14.28 4.85 -14.73
CA PHE A 386 13.56 4.09 -13.72
C PHE A 386 14.42 4.05 -12.46
N ILE A 387 13.93 4.63 -11.39
CA ILE A 387 14.65 4.83 -10.14
C ILE A 387 13.92 4.07 -9.04
N ALA A 388 14.63 3.20 -8.32
CA ALA A 388 14.09 2.45 -7.19
C ALA A 388 14.66 2.98 -5.86
N PRO A 389 14.16 4.13 -5.34
CA PRO A 389 14.73 4.80 -4.18
C PRO A 389 14.50 4.03 -2.88
N LYS A 390 13.44 3.23 -2.79
CA LYS A 390 13.13 2.39 -1.64
C LYS A 390 13.27 0.92 -1.98
N ARG A 391 14.16 0.21 -1.29
CA ARG A 391 14.56 -1.18 -1.54
C ARG A 391 15.30 -1.43 -2.87
N GLY A 392 15.66 -0.41 -3.64
CA GLY A 392 16.33 -0.56 -4.93
C GLY A 392 17.63 -1.38 -4.87
N ARG A 393 18.42 -1.26 -3.80
CA ARG A 393 19.62 -2.09 -3.60
C ARG A 393 19.33 -3.60 -3.58
N ARG A 394 18.09 -4.01 -3.31
CA ARG A 394 17.67 -5.42 -3.34
C ARG A 394 17.49 -5.95 -4.75
N LEU A 395 17.34 -5.07 -5.76
CA LEU A 395 17.28 -5.41 -7.16
C LEU A 395 18.67 -5.77 -7.75
N ARG A 396 19.75 -5.41 -7.04
CA ARG A 396 21.13 -5.68 -7.44
C ARG A 396 21.47 -5.14 -8.84
N TRP A 397 20.87 -3.99 -9.18
CA TRP A 397 21.18 -3.33 -10.43
C TRP A 397 22.63 -2.82 -10.41
N VAL A 398 23.27 -2.89 -11.57
CA VAL A 398 24.62 -2.36 -11.78
C VAL A 398 24.60 -1.38 -12.96
N ASN A 399 25.45 -0.35 -12.87
CA ASN A 399 25.69 0.57 -13.97
C ASN A 399 26.71 -0.03 -14.99
N ALA A 400 27.07 0.74 -16.01
CA ALA A 400 28.03 0.30 -17.05
C ALA A 400 29.41 -0.01 -16.48
N GLU A 401 29.79 0.60 -15.36
CA GLU A 401 31.05 0.43 -14.65
C GLU A 401 31.02 -0.78 -13.68
N GLY A 402 29.88 -1.49 -13.57
CA GLY A 402 29.68 -2.61 -12.66
C GLY A 402 29.42 -2.21 -11.21
N GLU A 403 29.19 -0.93 -10.92
CA GLU A 403 28.90 -0.44 -9.59
C GLU A 403 27.40 -0.58 -9.28
N SER A 404 27.09 -0.80 -7.99
CA SER A 404 25.70 -0.90 -7.53
C SER A 404 24.94 0.41 -7.76
N THR A 405 23.82 0.32 -8.46
CA THR A 405 22.94 1.45 -8.74
C THR A 405 21.51 1.18 -8.27
N ILE A 406 20.72 2.24 -8.14
CA ILE A 406 19.26 2.18 -7.90
C ILE A 406 18.47 2.66 -9.13
N GLU A 407 19.13 2.88 -10.23
CA GLU A 407 18.51 3.38 -11.46
C GLU A 407 18.95 2.60 -12.69
N LYS A 408 18.03 2.55 -13.66
CA LYS A 408 18.24 2.02 -15.00
C LYS A 408 17.53 2.92 -16.01
N VAL A 409 17.99 2.87 -17.26
CA VAL A 409 17.36 3.60 -18.34
C VAL A 409 16.57 2.64 -19.22
N PHE A 410 15.34 3.02 -19.52
CA PHE A 410 14.47 2.30 -20.45
C PHE A 410 13.98 3.25 -21.55
N CYS A 411 13.79 2.67 -22.74
CA CYS A 411 13.29 3.35 -23.91
C CYS A 411 12.02 2.66 -24.39
N HIS A 412 11.14 3.42 -25.08
CA HIS A 412 10.12 2.77 -25.88
C HIS A 412 10.79 1.98 -27.02
N THR A 413 10.24 0.82 -27.33
CA THR A 413 10.61 0.11 -28.55
C THR A 413 10.17 0.96 -29.75
N HIS A 414 11.08 1.21 -30.69
CA HIS A 414 10.84 2.13 -31.78
C HIS A 414 9.52 1.84 -32.50
N GLY A 415 8.65 2.86 -32.58
CA GLY A 415 7.32 2.77 -33.16
C GLY A 415 6.32 1.85 -32.44
N LYS A 416 6.60 1.49 -31.15
CA LYS A 416 5.78 0.58 -30.36
C LYS A 416 5.49 1.19 -28.98
N ILE A 417 4.41 0.72 -28.35
CA ILE A 417 4.01 1.12 -27.00
C ILE A 417 4.82 0.40 -25.89
N SER A 418 5.49 -0.68 -26.25
CA SER A 418 6.31 -1.48 -25.31
C SER A 418 7.63 -0.82 -24.95
N TRP A 419 8.24 -1.31 -23.89
CA TRP A 419 9.46 -0.79 -23.30
C TRP A 419 10.60 -1.81 -23.40
N ARG A 420 11.81 -1.34 -23.56
CA ARG A 420 13.05 -2.12 -23.49
C ARG A 420 14.10 -1.40 -22.67
N GLU A 421 15.04 -2.11 -22.10
CA GLU A 421 16.22 -1.50 -21.49
C GLU A 421 17.04 -0.79 -22.58
N ALA A 422 17.55 0.40 -22.27
CA ALA A 422 18.42 1.16 -23.16
C ALA A 422 19.75 0.40 -23.34
N SER A 423 20.30 0.44 -24.55
CA SER A 423 21.67 -0.03 -24.77
C SER A 423 22.67 0.81 -23.97
N GLY A 424 23.89 0.29 -23.75
CA GLY A 424 24.94 1.03 -23.06
C GLY A 424 25.25 2.39 -23.73
N GLU A 425 25.22 2.44 -25.06
CA GLU A 425 25.42 3.68 -25.82
C GLU A 425 24.26 4.66 -25.66
N GLU A 426 23.02 4.18 -25.72
CA GLU A 426 21.84 5.01 -25.46
C GLU A 426 21.85 5.56 -24.03
N ALA A 427 22.15 4.69 -23.05
CA ALA A 427 22.22 5.09 -21.64
C ALA A 427 23.32 6.13 -21.36
N ALA A 428 24.51 5.96 -21.98
CA ALA A 428 25.63 6.88 -21.86
C ALA A 428 25.34 8.29 -22.44
N ASN A 429 24.52 8.35 -23.48
CA ASN A 429 24.12 9.61 -24.12
C ASN A 429 22.99 10.32 -23.39
N ILE A 430 22.33 9.67 -22.41
CA ILE A 430 21.26 10.27 -21.62
C ILE A 430 21.87 11.02 -20.46
N LYS A 431 22.04 12.31 -20.63
CA LYS A 431 22.28 13.22 -19.51
C LYS A 431 20.97 13.32 -18.69
N PRO A 432 21.05 13.20 -17.34
CA PRO A 432 19.91 13.63 -16.52
C PRO A 432 19.50 15.03 -16.99
N LYS A 433 18.21 15.36 -16.90
CA LYS A 433 17.74 16.73 -17.15
C LYS A 433 18.45 17.61 -16.14
N GLY A 434 19.67 17.98 -16.46
CA GLY A 434 20.58 18.70 -15.58
C GLY A 434 19.98 20.04 -15.23
N LYS A 435 20.49 20.65 -14.19
CA LYS A 435 20.28 22.05 -13.81
C LYS A 435 20.45 23.04 -14.95
N ASP A 436 21.02 22.60 -16.00
CA ASP A 436 21.31 23.39 -17.18
C ASP A 436 20.20 23.23 -18.24
N GLY A 437 19.13 23.90 -18.00
CA GLY A 437 18.64 24.89 -18.93
C GLY A 437 19.60 26.13 -18.96
N ARG A 438 20.84 25.98 -18.60
CA ARG A 438 21.93 26.82 -19.08
C ARG A 438 22.22 26.34 -20.48
N VAL A 439 21.67 27.06 -21.43
CA VAL A 439 22.27 27.16 -22.74
C VAL A 439 23.73 27.36 -22.46
N SER A 440 24.61 26.48 -22.95
CA SER A 440 26.06 26.59 -22.66
C SER A 440 26.52 27.98 -23.04
N ASP A 441 27.49 28.52 -22.32
CA ASP A 441 28.05 29.82 -22.62
C ASP A 441 28.51 29.88 -24.08
N GLU A 442 29.03 28.80 -24.64
CA GLU A 442 29.34 28.67 -26.06
C GLU A 442 28.12 28.89 -26.96
N THR A 443 26.96 28.30 -26.61
CA THR A 443 25.72 28.49 -27.35
C THR A 443 25.22 29.93 -27.22
N LEU A 444 25.29 30.55 -26.03
CA LEU A 444 24.92 31.92 -25.83
C LEU A 444 25.85 32.88 -26.61
N LEU A 445 27.14 32.61 -26.56
CA LEU A 445 28.15 33.40 -27.29
C LEU A 445 28.00 33.25 -28.82
N SER A 446 27.48 32.16 -29.35
CA SER A 446 27.23 31.99 -30.79
C SER A 446 26.27 33.05 -31.36
N TYR A 447 25.41 33.62 -30.53
CA TYR A 447 24.49 34.72 -30.91
C TYR A 447 25.13 36.12 -30.87
N VAL A 448 26.34 36.25 -30.29
CA VAL A 448 27.10 37.48 -30.31
C VAL A 448 28.14 37.43 -31.44
N PRO A 449 28.16 38.36 -32.38
CA PRO A 449 29.13 38.35 -33.48
C PRO A 449 30.57 38.25 -32.95
N ALA A 450 31.42 37.46 -33.67
CA ALA A 450 32.84 37.35 -33.31
C ALA A 450 33.58 38.66 -33.42
N THR A 451 33.20 39.47 -34.40
CA THR A 451 33.66 40.85 -34.59
C THR A 451 32.47 41.80 -34.69
N GLY A 452 32.56 42.96 -34.06
CA GLY A 452 31.47 43.96 -34.01
C GLY A 452 30.54 43.75 -32.81
N SER A 453 29.34 44.31 -32.89
CA SER A 453 28.44 44.38 -31.74
C SER A 453 26.97 44.04 -32.11
N ILE A 454 26.19 43.60 -31.13
CA ILE A 454 24.74 43.38 -31.23
C ILE A 454 24.03 44.23 -30.17
N SER A 455 22.82 44.73 -30.47
CA SER A 455 22.08 45.49 -29.46
C SER A 455 21.64 44.52 -28.31
N LYS A 456 21.74 45.02 -27.09
CA LYS A 456 21.36 44.26 -25.87
C LYS A 456 19.92 43.69 -25.98
N ASN A 457 19.01 44.51 -26.48
CA ASN A 457 17.62 44.09 -26.63
C ASN A 457 17.45 42.96 -27.65
N SER A 458 18.16 43.06 -28.81
CA SER A 458 18.15 42.01 -29.83
C SER A 458 18.77 40.71 -29.32
N LEU A 459 19.84 40.81 -28.53
CA LEU A 459 20.49 39.62 -27.93
C LEU A 459 19.58 38.96 -26.90
N LEU A 460 19.01 39.74 -25.98
CA LEU A 460 18.09 39.23 -24.98
C LEU A 460 16.83 38.61 -25.61
N HIS A 461 16.32 39.23 -26.67
CA HIS A 461 15.17 38.63 -27.42
C HIS A 461 15.51 37.26 -28.02
N LYS A 462 16.69 37.11 -28.64
CA LYS A 462 17.15 35.81 -29.18
C LYS A 462 17.35 34.77 -28.08
N TRP A 463 17.95 35.17 -26.95
CA TRP A 463 18.17 34.28 -25.82
C TRP A 463 16.86 33.90 -25.07
N ASN A 464 15.87 34.81 -25.10
CA ASN A 464 14.59 34.56 -24.45
C ASN A 464 13.86 33.30 -25.02
N ALA A 465 14.02 33.05 -26.31
CA ALA A 465 13.54 31.84 -26.94
C ALA A 465 14.20 30.56 -26.41
N LEU A 466 15.41 30.66 -25.81
CA LEU A 466 16.19 29.53 -25.32
C LEU A 466 15.99 29.26 -23.82
N MET A 467 15.85 30.31 -22.98
CA MET A 467 15.91 30.12 -21.52
C MET A 467 14.96 30.98 -20.68
N GLY A 468 14.19 31.85 -21.27
CA GLY A 468 13.27 32.81 -20.62
C GLY A 468 13.96 34.10 -20.09
N GLU A 469 13.20 35.20 -20.03
CA GLU A 469 13.71 36.59 -19.84
C GLU A 469 14.59 36.80 -18.61
N LYS A 470 14.14 36.28 -17.44
CA LYS A 470 14.89 36.46 -16.19
C LYS A 470 16.25 35.74 -16.19
N LYS A 471 16.32 34.58 -16.82
CA LYS A 471 17.56 33.80 -16.95
C LYS A 471 18.51 34.43 -17.95
N CYS A 472 18.00 34.97 -19.08
CA CYS A 472 18.79 35.69 -20.05
C CYS A 472 19.50 36.89 -19.44
N THR A 473 18.78 37.67 -18.67
CA THR A 473 19.35 38.88 -18.00
C THR A 473 20.47 38.50 -17.00
N ASN A 474 20.26 37.38 -16.26
CA ASN A 474 21.28 36.91 -15.31
C ASN A 474 22.51 36.32 -16.01
N ALA A 475 22.31 35.54 -17.08
CA ALA A 475 23.41 35.02 -17.89
C ALA A 475 24.26 36.12 -18.54
N LEU A 476 23.61 37.13 -19.09
CA LEU A 476 24.30 38.27 -19.66
C LEU A 476 25.15 39.04 -18.60
N LYS A 477 24.58 39.25 -17.41
CA LYS A 477 25.32 39.88 -16.31
C LYS A 477 26.53 39.05 -15.88
N ALA A 478 26.39 37.73 -15.81
CA ALA A 478 27.49 36.84 -15.46
C ALA A 478 28.62 36.91 -16.51
N LEU A 479 28.28 36.77 -17.80
CA LEU A 479 29.28 36.84 -18.90
C LEU A 479 29.98 38.20 -18.98
N ILE A 480 29.29 39.27 -18.61
CA ILE A 480 29.92 40.63 -18.51
C ILE A 480 30.81 40.67 -17.26
N SER A 481 30.37 40.18 -16.12
CA SER A 481 31.18 40.16 -14.90
C SER A 481 32.45 39.31 -15.06
N ASP A 482 32.38 38.22 -15.83
CA ASP A 482 33.48 37.33 -16.08
C ASP A 482 34.42 37.81 -17.21
N GLY A 483 34.16 39.01 -17.76
CA GLY A 483 35.00 39.63 -18.80
C GLY A 483 34.94 38.95 -20.18
N VAL A 484 33.89 38.12 -20.41
CA VAL A 484 33.67 37.40 -21.69
C VAL A 484 32.90 38.26 -22.69
N LEU A 485 32.01 39.12 -22.18
CA LEU A 485 31.24 40.09 -22.96
C LEU A 485 31.43 41.51 -22.39
N PHE A 486 31.34 42.49 -23.25
CA PHE A 486 31.51 43.90 -22.88
C PHE A 486 30.29 44.74 -23.30
N GLU A 487 29.86 45.65 -22.44
CA GLU A 487 28.83 46.64 -22.74
C GLU A 487 29.42 47.97 -23.20
N SER A 488 28.90 48.51 -24.29
CA SER A 488 29.18 49.88 -24.72
C SER A 488 27.89 50.64 -24.97
N LYS A 489 27.95 52.01 -24.92
CA LYS A 489 26.80 52.87 -25.17
C LYS A 489 27.00 53.62 -26.46
N LYS A 490 26.09 53.49 -27.43
CA LYS A 490 26.06 54.27 -28.66
C LYS A 490 25.06 55.40 -28.51
N PRO A 491 25.49 56.66 -28.59
CA PRO A 491 24.57 57.81 -28.54
C PRO A 491 23.57 57.75 -29.71
N ARG A 492 22.30 58.07 -29.44
CA ARG A 492 21.27 58.27 -30.45
C ARG A 492 20.68 59.68 -30.26
N ALA A 493 20.56 60.41 -31.38
CA ALA A 493 19.99 61.80 -31.34
C ALA A 493 18.50 61.70 -30.92
N GLY A 494 18.16 62.47 -29.84
CA GLY A 494 16.78 62.59 -29.37
C GLY A 494 16.18 61.41 -28.58
N THR A 495 16.94 60.33 -28.30
CA THR A 495 16.47 59.14 -27.57
C THR A 495 17.52 58.61 -26.58
N ARG A 496 17.14 57.66 -25.70
CA ARG A 496 18.10 56.94 -24.82
C ARG A 496 19.18 56.25 -25.63
N ALA A 497 20.44 56.34 -25.17
CA ALA A 497 21.57 55.66 -25.79
C ALA A 497 21.30 54.15 -25.94
N GLU A 498 21.64 53.59 -27.10
CA GLU A 498 21.56 52.18 -27.37
C GLU A 498 22.72 51.44 -26.67
N VAL A 499 22.38 50.35 -25.91
CA VAL A 499 23.39 49.51 -25.28
C VAL A 499 23.78 48.41 -26.25
N LEU A 500 25.05 48.28 -26.53
CA LEU A 500 25.64 47.28 -27.44
C LEU A 500 26.45 46.28 -26.64
N ILE A 501 26.43 45.01 -27.06
CA ILE A 501 27.20 43.91 -26.49
C ILE A 501 28.20 43.41 -27.54
N THR A 502 29.45 43.25 -27.12
CA THR A 502 30.56 42.77 -27.97
C THR A 502 31.41 41.76 -27.22
N ARG A 503 32.17 40.95 -27.96
CA ARG A 503 33.18 40.04 -27.41
C ARG A 503 34.54 40.68 -27.26
N GLU A 504 34.77 41.82 -27.92
CA GLU A 504 36.02 42.55 -27.85
C GLU A 504 35.90 43.69 -26.86
N GLU A 505 36.94 43.88 -26.04
CA GLU A 505 36.97 44.98 -25.11
C GLU A 505 36.95 46.32 -25.89
N PRO A 506 35.98 47.21 -25.61
CA PRO A 506 35.90 48.47 -26.34
C PRO A 506 37.15 49.30 -26.04
N PRO A 507 37.73 50.02 -27.05
CA PRO A 507 38.86 50.89 -26.80
C PRO A 507 38.51 51.93 -25.74
N LEU A 508 39.44 52.13 -24.81
CA LEU A 508 39.34 53.19 -23.82
C LEU A 508 39.22 54.55 -24.53
N VAL A 509 38.07 55.18 -24.41
CA VAL A 509 37.80 56.52 -24.95
C VAL A 509 38.18 57.55 -23.93
#